data_5bd644e297d33f7c9e21a2af9bbd8ebf
#
_entry.id   5bd644e297d33f7c9e21a2af9bbd8ebf
#
_cell.length_a   1.000
_cell.length_b   1.000
_cell.length_c   1.000
_cell.angle_alpha   90.00
_cell.angle_beta   90.00
_cell.angle_gamma   90.00
#
_symmetry.space_group_name_H-M   'P 1'
#
loop_
_entity.id
_entity.type
_entity.pdbx_description
1 polymer ?
#
loop_
_entity_poly.entity_id
_entity_poly.type
_entity_poly.pdbx_seq_one_letter_code
_entity_poly.pdbx_strand_id
1 'polypeptide(L)'
;MSEKSRRKHSEHEWLNKISDSLTLGAISYICFAFILGTLIIGVNVERGGVLSDWGAVFLAEVTLIAGVIHFYINHPRSFSRNGRVVLIFGLMFIHLMLISLVFSFVEGDIFGEGGERYGFLLCPLAFAPFSVSILLGRAQALFVTVLCSIWGSLLVSIDLSVPLLATNLIVGFVCVLLTDSVRKRSGLVRAGFIIGLIMLIFGLLFGFVTGSAPGEGVMDWKQFSLGCVVAILGGVVTVSVVGAILPFIENFFRITTDISWIELADLNHPLLRKMTIEAPGTYHHSLIVANLAEAAAETIGANAI
;
A
#
# COMPACT_ATOMS: atom_id res chain seq x y z
N MET A 1 7.08 7.45 43.61
CA MET A 1 6.94 6.92 42.23
C MET A 1 7.05 5.40 42.32
N SER A 2 5.99 4.65 41.99
CA SER A 2 5.98 3.20 42.17
C SER A 2 6.94 2.51 41.19
N GLU A 3 7.49 1.36 41.60
CA GLU A 3 8.41 0.56 40.78
C GLU A 3 7.84 0.22 39.39
N LYS A 4 6.52 0.09 39.28
CA LYS A 4 5.76 -0.09 38.04
C LYS A 4 5.83 1.12 37.12
N SER A 5 5.90 2.35 37.66
CA SER A 5 6.06 3.61 36.92
C SER A 5 7.48 3.77 36.38
N ARG A 6 8.50 3.36 37.17
CA ARG A 6 9.92 3.36 36.74
C ARG A 6 10.18 2.34 35.63
N ARG A 7 9.64 1.13 35.70
CA ARG A 7 9.74 0.11 34.63
C ARG A 7 9.10 0.60 33.32
N LYS A 8 7.91 1.18 33.42
CA LYS A 8 7.22 1.71 32.23
C LYS A 8 7.96 2.89 31.59
N HIS A 9 8.63 3.72 32.37
CA HIS A 9 9.45 4.83 31.87
C HIS A 9 10.74 4.34 31.21
N SER A 10 11.43 3.35 31.78
CA SER A 10 12.63 2.76 31.21
C SER A 10 12.35 1.97 29.91
N GLU A 11 11.20 1.28 29.82
CA GLU A 11 10.78 0.60 28.60
C GLU A 11 10.47 1.61 27.48
N HIS A 12 9.87 2.77 27.79
CA HIS A 12 9.64 3.84 26.81
C HIS A 12 10.93 4.49 26.33
N GLU A 13 11.90 4.73 27.21
CA GLU A 13 13.20 5.30 26.83
C GLU A 13 14.00 4.34 25.94
N TRP A 14 13.98 3.04 26.25
CA TRP A 14 14.68 2.03 25.45
C TRP A 14 14.03 1.90 24.05
N LEU A 15 12.72 1.85 23.96
CA LEU A 15 12.00 1.82 22.68
C LEU A 15 12.26 3.07 21.83
N ASN A 16 12.31 4.25 22.43
CA ASN A 16 12.65 5.48 21.72
C ASN A 16 14.11 5.48 21.22
N LYS A 17 15.05 4.97 22.00
CA LYS A 17 16.44 4.81 21.57
C LYS A 17 16.60 3.87 20.37
N ILE A 18 15.83 2.78 20.32
CA ILE A 18 15.81 1.86 19.18
C ILE A 18 15.14 2.54 17.99
N SER A 19 14.02 3.22 18.21
CA SER A 19 13.25 3.91 17.17
C SER A 19 14.11 4.96 16.43
N ASP A 20 15.01 5.64 17.11
CA ASP A 20 15.78 6.76 16.56
C ASP A 20 17.26 6.40 16.29
N SER A 21 17.61 5.11 16.37
CA SER A 21 18.99 4.64 16.13
C SER A 21 19.35 4.68 14.66
N LEU A 22 20.35 5.49 14.30
CA LEU A 22 20.87 5.61 12.93
C LEU A 22 21.43 4.28 12.41
N THR A 23 22.03 3.48 13.29
CA THR A 23 22.58 2.16 12.93
C THR A 23 21.52 1.17 12.54
N LEU A 24 20.40 1.11 13.27
CA LEU A 24 19.27 0.24 12.93
C LEU A 24 18.57 0.69 11.65
N GLY A 25 18.47 2.00 11.40
CA GLY A 25 18.01 2.54 10.13
C GLY A 25 18.89 2.07 8.97
N ALA A 26 20.21 2.23 9.07
CA ALA A 26 21.16 1.79 8.03
C ALA A 26 21.07 0.27 7.78
N ILE A 27 20.99 -0.53 8.82
CA ILE A 27 20.82 -1.99 8.71
C ILE A 27 19.53 -2.33 7.96
N SER A 28 18.41 -1.65 8.26
CA SER A 28 17.13 -1.92 7.57
C SER A 28 17.21 -1.61 6.08
N TYR A 29 17.90 -0.54 5.66
CA TYR A 29 18.12 -0.22 4.24
C TYR A 29 19.00 -1.27 3.55
N ILE A 30 20.10 -1.70 4.18
CA ILE A 30 20.99 -2.73 3.62
C ILE A 30 20.25 -4.07 3.50
N CYS A 31 19.50 -4.46 4.52
CA CYS A 31 18.70 -5.69 4.46
C CYS A 31 17.66 -5.61 3.33
N PHE A 32 16.98 -4.48 3.17
CA PHE A 32 16.00 -4.31 2.11
C PHE A 32 16.66 -4.37 0.72
N ALA A 33 17.80 -3.69 0.52
CA ALA A 33 18.58 -3.75 -0.71
C ALA A 33 18.94 -5.20 -1.07
N PHE A 34 19.48 -5.95 -0.12
CA PHE A 34 19.82 -7.35 -0.33
C PHE A 34 18.60 -8.21 -0.70
N ILE A 35 17.49 -8.04 0.00
CA ILE A 35 16.25 -8.77 -0.27
C ILE A 35 15.69 -8.41 -1.65
N LEU A 36 15.70 -7.13 -2.01
CA LEU A 36 15.25 -6.65 -3.33
C LEU A 36 16.10 -7.27 -4.46
N GLY A 37 17.42 -7.23 -4.32
CA GLY A 37 18.34 -7.81 -5.29
C GLY A 37 18.12 -9.31 -5.46
N THR A 38 17.98 -10.07 -4.36
CA THR A 38 17.72 -11.51 -4.42
C THR A 38 16.36 -11.85 -5.04
N LEU A 39 15.33 -11.06 -4.76
CA LEU A 39 14.01 -11.22 -5.38
C LEU A 39 14.07 -11.02 -6.89
N ILE A 40 14.75 -9.96 -7.36
CA ILE A 40 14.88 -9.67 -8.78
C ILE A 40 15.67 -10.76 -9.50
N ILE A 41 16.78 -11.21 -8.94
CA ILE A 41 17.56 -12.33 -9.55
C ILE A 41 16.70 -13.59 -9.64
N GLY A 42 16.04 -13.99 -8.54
CA GLY A 42 15.24 -15.19 -8.50
C GLY A 42 14.15 -15.22 -9.56
N VAL A 43 13.44 -14.12 -9.74
CA VAL A 43 12.35 -14.01 -10.72
C VAL A 43 12.88 -13.90 -12.16
N ASN A 44 13.95 -13.14 -12.40
CA ASN A 44 14.50 -12.98 -13.75
C ASN A 44 15.12 -14.28 -14.31
N VAL A 45 15.73 -15.10 -13.47
CA VAL A 45 16.25 -16.42 -13.86
C VAL A 45 15.13 -17.31 -14.42
N GLU A 46 13.94 -17.24 -13.84
CA GLU A 46 12.80 -18.05 -14.24
C GLU A 46 12.07 -17.50 -15.47
N ARG A 47 12.02 -16.18 -15.67
CA ARG A 47 11.11 -15.53 -16.63
C ARG A 47 11.75 -14.79 -17.80
N GLY A 48 13.07 -14.70 -17.86
CA GLY A 48 13.73 -13.94 -18.92
C GLY A 48 13.40 -12.44 -18.89
N GLY A 49 13.76 -11.75 -17.79
CA GLY A 49 13.44 -10.35 -17.53
C GLY A 49 13.92 -9.36 -18.60
N VAL A 50 13.49 -8.10 -18.46
CA VAL A 50 13.74 -6.99 -19.40
C VAL A 50 15.24 -6.70 -19.60
N LEU A 51 16.03 -6.88 -18.56
CA LEU A 51 17.47 -6.67 -18.55
C LEU A 51 18.15 -7.99 -18.15
N SER A 52 19.46 -8.11 -18.47
CA SER A 52 20.25 -9.15 -17.81
C SER A 52 20.11 -9.03 -16.30
N ASP A 53 20.14 -10.14 -15.58
CA ASP A 53 19.91 -10.18 -14.13
C ASP A 53 20.68 -9.09 -13.36
N TRP A 54 21.94 -8.89 -13.70
CA TRP A 54 22.80 -7.86 -13.10
C TRP A 54 22.37 -6.43 -13.46
N GLY A 55 21.88 -6.21 -14.69
CA GLY A 55 21.38 -4.91 -15.13
C GLY A 55 20.10 -4.51 -14.38
N ALA A 56 19.20 -5.46 -14.18
CA ALA A 56 17.96 -5.24 -13.41
C ALA A 56 18.25 -4.94 -11.93
N VAL A 57 19.15 -5.72 -11.31
CA VAL A 57 19.60 -5.47 -9.93
C VAL A 57 20.26 -4.11 -9.82
N PHE A 58 21.17 -3.77 -10.72
CA PHE A 58 21.85 -2.48 -10.71
C PHE A 58 20.86 -1.32 -10.81
N LEU A 59 19.88 -1.40 -11.70
CA LEU A 59 18.82 -0.39 -11.83
C LEU A 59 17.99 -0.29 -10.55
N ALA A 60 17.63 -1.40 -9.95
CA ALA A 60 16.86 -1.41 -8.71
C ALA A 60 17.64 -0.78 -7.55
N GLU A 61 18.93 -1.10 -7.40
CA GLU A 61 19.77 -0.53 -6.34
C GLU A 61 20.02 0.95 -6.54
N VAL A 62 20.27 1.41 -7.77
CA VAL A 62 20.45 2.84 -8.08
C VAL A 62 19.15 3.61 -7.78
N THR A 63 17.98 3.08 -8.16
CA THR A 63 16.69 3.70 -7.85
C THR A 63 16.37 3.66 -6.35
N LEU A 64 16.77 2.62 -5.63
CA LEU A 64 16.68 2.56 -4.17
C LEU A 64 17.52 3.65 -3.52
N ILE A 65 18.79 3.80 -3.90
CA ILE A 65 19.69 4.84 -3.37
C ILE A 65 19.11 6.23 -3.64
N ALA A 66 18.68 6.50 -4.88
CA ALA A 66 18.05 7.77 -5.24
C ALA A 66 16.78 8.01 -4.41
N GLY A 67 15.98 6.97 -4.20
CA GLY A 67 14.79 7.00 -3.37
C GLY A 67 15.10 7.29 -1.90
N VAL A 68 16.09 6.65 -1.33
CA VAL A 68 16.52 6.90 0.07
C VAL A 68 17.01 8.35 0.23
N ILE A 69 17.80 8.86 -0.70
CA ILE A 69 18.25 10.27 -0.69
C ILE A 69 17.06 11.22 -0.78
N HIS A 70 16.12 10.98 -1.70
CA HIS A 70 14.90 11.76 -1.84
C HIS A 70 14.09 11.77 -0.54
N PHE A 71 13.92 10.60 0.09
CA PHE A 71 13.16 10.45 1.32
C PHE A 71 13.84 11.16 2.51
N TYR A 72 15.17 11.09 2.59
CA TYR A 72 15.96 11.82 3.58
C TYR A 72 15.78 13.33 3.47
N ILE A 73 15.84 13.88 2.26
CA ILE A 73 15.74 15.33 2.03
C ILE A 73 14.30 15.84 2.27
N ASN A 74 13.29 15.14 1.72
CA ASN A 74 11.93 15.65 1.70
C ASN A 74 11.07 15.22 2.91
N HIS A 75 11.44 14.10 3.57
CA HIS A 75 10.68 13.54 4.69
C HIS A 75 11.54 13.22 5.91
N PRO A 76 12.33 14.18 6.45
CA PRO A 76 13.28 13.92 7.52
C PRO A 76 12.62 13.37 8.80
N ARG A 77 11.39 13.81 9.10
CA ARG A 77 10.62 13.31 10.27
C ARG A 77 10.20 11.85 10.16
N SER A 78 9.97 11.36 8.95
CA SER A 78 9.63 9.95 8.71
C SER A 78 10.87 9.10 8.59
N PHE A 79 11.95 9.66 8.00
CA PHE A 79 13.24 9.01 7.87
C PHE A 79 13.90 8.73 9.23
N SER A 80 13.80 9.67 10.19
CA SER A 80 14.40 9.52 11.52
C SER A 80 13.71 8.47 12.41
N ARG A 81 12.54 7.97 12.02
CA ARG A 81 11.80 6.94 12.78
C ARG A 81 11.92 5.58 12.10
N ASN A 82 12.79 4.72 12.60
CA ASN A 82 13.04 3.38 12.06
C ASN A 82 11.76 2.55 11.86
N GLY A 83 10.78 2.66 12.75
CA GLY A 83 9.50 1.97 12.61
C GLY A 83 8.74 2.35 11.34
N ARG A 84 8.77 3.63 10.91
CA ARG A 84 8.13 4.08 9.67
C ARG A 84 8.90 3.60 8.44
N VAL A 85 10.22 3.60 8.51
CA VAL A 85 11.10 3.09 7.45
C VAL A 85 10.84 1.60 7.21
N VAL A 86 10.85 0.80 8.27
CA VAL A 86 10.55 -0.63 8.21
C VAL A 86 9.13 -0.89 7.69
N LEU A 87 8.16 -0.08 8.08
CA LEU A 87 6.79 -0.19 7.57
C LEU A 87 6.72 0.06 6.05
N ILE A 88 7.33 1.15 5.57
CA ILE A 88 7.32 1.49 4.14
C ILE A 88 7.97 0.37 3.32
N PHE A 89 9.20 -0.01 3.66
CA PHE A 89 9.91 -1.06 2.92
C PHE A 89 9.27 -2.43 3.08
N GLY A 90 8.71 -2.74 4.25
CA GLY A 90 7.95 -3.98 4.46
C GLY A 90 6.73 -4.07 3.56
N LEU A 91 5.94 -2.99 3.44
CA LEU A 91 4.78 -2.94 2.55
C LEU A 91 5.19 -3.01 1.07
N MET A 92 6.28 -2.35 0.68
CA MET A 92 6.83 -2.43 -0.67
C MET A 92 7.29 -3.86 -0.99
N PHE A 93 7.99 -4.50 -0.07
CA PHE A 93 8.42 -5.89 -0.23
C PHE A 93 7.23 -6.85 -0.37
N ILE A 94 6.23 -6.74 0.49
CA ILE A 94 5.00 -7.55 0.40
C ILE A 94 4.31 -7.32 -0.96
N HIS A 95 4.24 -6.07 -1.43
CA HIS A 95 3.68 -5.74 -2.74
C HIS A 95 4.41 -6.44 -3.88
N LEU A 96 5.75 -6.38 -3.90
CA LEU A 96 6.56 -7.03 -4.91
C LEU A 96 6.45 -8.57 -4.84
N MET A 97 6.41 -9.13 -3.63
CA MET A 97 6.16 -10.56 -3.42
C MET A 97 4.79 -10.97 -3.93
N LEU A 98 3.76 -10.16 -3.71
CA LEU A 98 2.41 -10.44 -4.21
C LEU A 98 2.36 -10.41 -5.74
N ILE A 99 3.05 -9.45 -6.39
CA ILE A 99 3.21 -9.42 -7.86
C ILE A 99 3.87 -10.72 -8.33
N SER A 100 5.02 -11.06 -7.79
CA SER A 100 5.76 -12.27 -8.15
C SER A 100 4.92 -13.53 -7.95
N LEU A 101 4.23 -13.64 -6.80
CA LEU A 101 3.38 -14.79 -6.47
C LEU A 101 2.19 -14.93 -7.45
N VAL A 102 1.52 -13.83 -7.81
CA VAL A 102 0.42 -13.87 -8.77
C VAL A 102 0.89 -14.36 -10.12
N PHE A 103 2.02 -13.85 -10.63
CA PHE A 103 2.56 -14.31 -11.90
C PHE A 103 3.04 -15.75 -11.84
N SER A 104 3.73 -16.20 -10.79
CA SER A 104 4.13 -17.60 -10.63
C SER A 104 2.93 -18.54 -10.53
N PHE A 105 1.86 -18.11 -9.85
CA PHE A 105 0.64 -18.92 -9.72
C PHE A 105 -0.11 -19.07 -11.06
N VAL A 106 -0.12 -18.01 -11.86
CA VAL A 106 -0.87 -17.95 -13.12
C VAL A 106 -0.08 -18.61 -14.28
N GLU A 107 1.26 -18.59 -14.24
CA GLU A 107 2.12 -19.34 -15.16
C GLU A 107 2.03 -20.87 -14.96
N GLY A 108 1.52 -21.35 -13.83
CA GLY A 108 1.20 -22.76 -13.62
C GLY A 108 0.03 -23.22 -14.52
N ASP A 109 -0.09 -24.53 -14.73
CA ASP A 109 -1.07 -25.18 -15.63
C ASP A 109 -2.56 -24.86 -15.38
N ILE A 110 -2.88 -24.08 -14.36
CA ILE A 110 -4.26 -23.80 -13.92
C ILE A 110 -5.03 -22.95 -14.94
N PHE A 111 -4.38 -21.99 -15.59
CA PHE A 111 -5.03 -21.05 -16.52
C PHE A 111 -4.75 -21.33 -18.01
N GLY A 112 -3.91 -22.31 -18.33
CA GLY A 112 -3.58 -22.69 -19.71
C GLY A 112 -2.93 -21.59 -20.55
N GLU A 113 -3.01 -21.69 -21.87
CA GLU A 113 -2.53 -20.65 -22.79
C GLU A 113 -3.28 -19.34 -22.56
N GLY A 114 -2.57 -18.30 -22.08
CA GLY A 114 -3.14 -16.98 -21.76
C GLY A 114 -3.16 -16.64 -20.28
N GLY A 115 -2.57 -17.47 -19.41
CA GLY A 115 -2.42 -17.22 -17.98
C GLY A 115 -1.85 -15.86 -17.65
N GLU A 116 -0.86 -15.35 -18.39
CA GLU A 116 -0.24 -14.04 -18.20
C GLU A 116 -1.25 -12.88 -18.22
N ARG A 117 -2.32 -12.97 -19.02
CA ARG A 117 -3.40 -11.98 -19.08
C ARG A 117 -4.14 -11.88 -17.76
N TYR A 118 -4.47 -13.02 -17.16
CA TYR A 118 -5.13 -13.06 -15.85
C TYR A 118 -4.18 -12.65 -14.74
N GLY A 119 -2.87 -12.95 -14.85
CA GLY A 119 -1.83 -12.45 -13.94
C GLY A 119 -1.81 -10.94 -13.87
N PHE A 120 -1.84 -10.27 -15.01
CA PHE A 120 -1.91 -8.82 -15.08
C PHE A 120 -3.18 -8.27 -14.40
N LEU A 121 -4.36 -8.84 -14.69
CA LEU A 121 -5.64 -8.38 -14.17
C LEU A 121 -5.85 -8.67 -12.67
N LEU A 122 -5.26 -9.73 -12.15
CA LEU A 122 -5.32 -10.13 -10.74
C LEU A 122 -4.25 -9.45 -9.88
N CYS A 123 -3.28 -8.79 -10.51
CA CYS A 123 -2.15 -8.21 -9.82
C CYS A 123 -2.59 -7.14 -8.82
N PRO A 124 -2.20 -7.22 -7.53
CA PRO A 124 -2.67 -6.32 -6.48
C PRO A 124 -1.91 -4.99 -6.46
N LEU A 125 -1.96 -4.23 -7.58
CA LEU A 125 -1.17 -3.01 -7.80
C LEU A 125 -1.47 -1.89 -6.79
N ALA A 126 -2.66 -1.87 -6.21
CA ALA A 126 -3.05 -0.88 -5.21
C ALA A 126 -2.50 -1.17 -3.81
N PHE A 127 -1.95 -2.36 -3.53
CA PHE A 127 -1.66 -2.81 -2.17
C PHE A 127 -0.73 -1.85 -1.41
N ALA A 128 0.50 -1.63 -1.86
CA ALA A 128 1.45 -0.76 -1.15
C ALA A 128 1.07 0.73 -1.26
N PRO A 129 0.75 1.30 -2.44
CA PRO A 129 0.39 2.69 -2.54
C PRO A 129 -0.80 3.08 -1.65
N PHE A 130 -1.84 2.26 -1.64
CA PHE A 130 -3.04 2.55 -0.85
C PHE A 130 -2.82 2.38 0.65
N SER A 131 -2.13 1.31 1.07
CA SER A 131 -1.76 1.09 2.47
C SER A 131 -0.93 2.24 3.03
N VAL A 132 0.13 2.65 2.31
CA VAL A 132 1.00 3.74 2.75
C VAL A 132 0.27 5.08 2.74
N SER A 133 -0.63 5.31 1.79
CA SER A 133 -1.42 6.55 1.72
C SER A 133 -2.33 6.72 2.94
N ILE A 134 -2.96 5.63 3.41
CA ILE A 134 -3.81 5.65 4.60
C ILE A 134 -2.98 5.77 5.89
N LEU A 135 -1.86 5.03 5.99
CA LEU A 135 -1.06 4.95 7.22
C LEU A 135 -0.14 6.15 7.45
N LEU A 136 0.50 6.66 6.40
CA LEU A 136 1.57 7.65 6.49
C LEU A 136 1.29 8.94 5.71
N GLY A 137 0.31 8.91 4.81
CA GLY A 137 -0.12 10.06 4.03
C GLY A 137 0.36 10.06 2.58
N ARG A 138 -0.13 11.04 1.82
CA ARG A 138 -0.03 11.12 0.36
C ARG A 138 1.41 11.20 -0.17
N ALA A 139 2.25 12.00 0.48
CA ALA A 139 3.60 12.24 -0.01
C ALA A 139 4.46 10.97 0.01
N GLN A 140 4.35 10.16 1.08
CA GLN A 140 5.02 8.88 1.19
C GLN A 140 4.45 7.85 0.21
N ALA A 141 3.14 7.88 -0.01
CA ALA A 141 2.48 6.99 -0.96
C ALA A 141 2.88 7.26 -2.42
N LEU A 142 3.05 8.53 -2.81
CA LEU A 142 3.57 8.89 -4.13
C LEU A 142 4.98 8.33 -4.35
N PHE A 143 5.83 8.47 -3.35
CA PHE A 143 7.18 7.90 -3.38
C PHE A 143 7.15 6.37 -3.55
N VAL A 144 6.35 5.67 -2.75
CA VAL A 144 6.14 4.22 -2.84
C VAL A 144 5.59 3.82 -4.20
N THR A 145 4.63 4.57 -4.74
CA THR A 145 4.05 4.32 -6.07
C THR A 145 5.12 4.28 -7.16
N VAL A 146 5.99 5.29 -7.21
CA VAL A 146 7.04 5.37 -8.22
C VAL A 146 8.01 4.20 -8.12
N LEU A 147 8.51 3.90 -6.93
CA LEU A 147 9.47 2.82 -6.73
C LEU A 147 8.83 1.43 -6.98
N CYS A 148 7.63 1.17 -6.47
CA CYS A 148 6.92 -0.08 -6.72
C CYS A 148 6.60 -0.28 -8.21
N SER A 149 6.33 0.80 -8.95
CA SER A 149 6.09 0.72 -10.40
C SER A 149 7.36 0.31 -11.15
N ILE A 150 8.50 0.92 -10.83
CA ILE A 150 9.79 0.58 -11.43
C ILE A 150 10.18 -0.86 -11.07
N TRP A 151 10.18 -1.21 -9.79
CA TRP A 151 10.63 -2.53 -9.36
C TRP A 151 9.66 -3.64 -9.76
N GLY A 152 8.35 -3.38 -9.73
CA GLY A 152 7.34 -4.32 -10.21
C GLY A 152 7.52 -4.65 -11.69
N SER A 153 7.88 -3.66 -12.52
CA SER A 153 8.15 -3.89 -13.94
C SER A 153 9.39 -4.72 -14.21
N LEU A 154 10.34 -4.77 -13.28
CA LEU A 154 11.53 -5.63 -13.37
C LEU A 154 11.25 -7.10 -13.01
N LEU A 155 10.11 -7.39 -12.37
CA LEU A 155 9.72 -8.74 -11.94
C LEU A 155 8.91 -9.53 -12.99
N VAL A 156 8.64 -8.96 -14.16
CA VAL A 156 7.79 -9.56 -15.19
C VAL A 156 8.54 -9.65 -16.53
N SER A 157 7.98 -10.41 -17.47
CA SER A 157 8.52 -10.52 -18.82
C SER A 157 8.56 -9.16 -19.53
N ILE A 158 9.38 -9.04 -20.56
CA ILE A 158 9.60 -7.78 -21.30
C ILE A 158 8.30 -7.23 -21.90
N ASP A 159 7.42 -8.10 -22.36
CA ASP A 159 6.15 -7.73 -22.97
C ASP A 159 5.16 -7.14 -21.95
N LEU A 160 5.26 -7.54 -20.69
CA LEU A 160 4.42 -7.10 -19.60
C LEU A 160 5.00 -5.91 -18.81
N SER A 161 6.30 -5.63 -18.96
CA SER A 161 7.01 -4.65 -18.13
C SER A 161 6.45 -3.23 -18.29
N VAL A 162 6.26 -2.76 -19.54
CA VAL A 162 5.71 -1.41 -19.82
C VAL A 162 4.24 -1.32 -19.43
N PRO A 163 3.36 -2.28 -19.80
CA PRO A 163 1.98 -2.31 -19.31
C PRO A 163 1.88 -2.28 -17.78
N LEU A 164 2.67 -3.08 -17.08
CA LEU A 164 2.62 -3.15 -15.62
C LEU A 164 3.13 -1.85 -14.98
N LEU A 165 4.23 -1.30 -15.48
CA LEU A 165 4.77 -0.02 -15.02
C LEU A 165 3.73 1.10 -15.14
N ALA A 166 3.15 1.26 -16.33
CA ALA A 166 2.16 2.30 -16.59
C ALA A 166 0.90 2.14 -15.73
N THR A 167 0.39 0.91 -15.63
CA THR A 167 -0.82 0.63 -14.85
C THR A 167 -0.58 0.82 -13.36
N ASN A 168 0.55 0.31 -12.82
CA ASN A 168 0.88 0.45 -11.41
C ASN A 168 1.06 1.93 -11.02
N LEU A 169 1.71 2.70 -11.88
CA LEU A 169 1.90 4.14 -11.67
C LEU A 169 0.53 4.87 -11.59
N ILE A 170 -0.36 4.64 -12.54
CA ILE A 170 -1.68 5.28 -12.58
C ILE A 170 -2.56 4.80 -11.42
N VAL A 171 -2.60 3.49 -11.15
CA VAL A 171 -3.33 2.94 -10.00
C VAL A 171 -2.83 3.55 -8.70
N GLY A 172 -1.52 3.66 -8.51
CA GLY A 172 -0.94 4.26 -7.32
C GLY A 172 -1.28 5.74 -7.17
N PHE A 173 -1.24 6.55 -8.23
CA PHE A 173 -1.68 7.94 -8.19
C PHE A 173 -3.16 8.05 -7.83
N VAL A 174 -4.01 7.21 -8.41
CA VAL A 174 -5.44 7.19 -8.08
C VAL A 174 -5.69 6.75 -6.64
N CYS A 175 -4.93 5.78 -6.11
CA CYS A 175 -4.98 5.42 -4.69
C CYS A 175 -4.73 6.62 -3.77
N VAL A 176 -3.73 7.44 -4.09
CA VAL A 176 -3.42 8.65 -3.32
C VAL A 176 -4.55 9.67 -3.37
N LEU A 177 -5.20 9.84 -4.54
CA LEU A 177 -6.34 10.75 -4.69
C LEU A 177 -7.60 10.23 -3.96
N LEU A 178 -7.80 8.91 -3.93
CA LEU A 178 -8.96 8.30 -3.30
C LEU A 178 -8.87 8.26 -1.77
N THR A 179 -7.69 8.39 -1.19
CA THR A 179 -7.48 8.25 0.27
C THR A 179 -8.34 9.21 1.09
N ASP A 180 -8.53 10.47 0.65
CA ASP A 180 -9.38 11.44 1.35
C ASP A 180 -10.85 11.05 1.37
N SER A 181 -11.30 10.29 0.40
CA SER A 181 -12.70 9.83 0.33
C SER A 181 -12.96 8.62 1.23
N VAL A 182 -11.90 7.97 1.72
CA VAL A 182 -11.96 6.74 2.51
C VAL A 182 -11.94 7.07 4.02
N ARG A 183 -12.93 7.82 4.45
CA ARG A 183 -13.18 8.09 5.90
C ARG A 183 -14.03 7.01 6.57
N LYS A 184 -14.64 6.11 5.80
CA LYS A 184 -15.50 5.02 6.29
C LYS A 184 -15.17 3.73 5.54
N ARG A 185 -15.42 2.58 6.17
CA ARG A 185 -15.19 1.25 5.53
C ARG A 185 -15.93 1.07 4.20
N SER A 186 -17.09 1.70 4.04
CA SER A 186 -17.82 1.71 2.75
C SER A 186 -17.07 2.45 1.63
N GLY A 187 -16.19 3.41 1.98
CA GLY A 187 -15.32 4.09 1.02
C GLY A 187 -14.27 3.17 0.40
N LEU A 188 -13.82 2.14 1.14
CA LEU A 188 -12.89 1.13 0.63
C LEU A 188 -13.47 0.36 -0.56
N VAL A 189 -14.73 -0.07 -0.47
CA VAL A 189 -15.39 -0.81 -1.57
C VAL A 189 -15.51 0.07 -2.82
N ARG A 190 -15.86 1.35 -2.65
CA ARG A 190 -15.90 2.32 -3.76
C ARG A 190 -14.52 2.49 -4.40
N ALA A 191 -13.48 2.65 -3.58
CA ALA A 191 -12.11 2.77 -4.07
C ALA A 191 -11.67 1.51 -4.85
N GLY A 192 -11.99 0.31 -4.33
CA GLY A 192 -11.73 -0.95 -5.00
C GLY A 192 -12.40 -1.07 -6.36
N PHE A 193 -13.65 -0.61 -6.47
CA PHE A 193 -14.36 -0.59 -7.74
C PHE A 193 -13.72 0.37 -8.76
N ILE A 194 -13.31 1.57 -8.33
CA ILE A 194 -12.62 2.54 -9.20
C ILE A 194 -11.29 1.97 -9.68
N ILE A 195 -10.51 1.34 -8.79
CA ILE A 195 -9.25 0.68 -9.12
C ILE A 195 -9.48 -0.46 -10.12
N GLY A 196 -10.49 -1.31 -9.88
CA GLY A 196 -10.87 -2.37 -10.80
C GLY A 196 -11.28 -1.86 -12.18
N LEU A 197 -11.97 -0.71 -12.25
CA LEU A 197 -12.30 -0.06 -13.51
C LEU A 197 -11.04 0.44 -14.26
N ILE A 198 -10.06 0.97 -13.56
CA ILE A 198 -8.77 1.36 -14.14
C ILE A 198 -8.03 0.13 -14.66
N MET A 199 -7.99 -0.96 -13.88
CA MET A 199 -7.42 -2.23 -14.32
C MET A 199 -8.09 -2.75 -15.58
N LEU A 200 -9.42 -2.63 -15.69
CA LEU A 200 -10.18 -2.99 -16.87
C LEU A 200 -9.80 -2.10 -18.08
N ILE A 201 -9.73 -0.79 -17.91
CA ILE A 201 -9.37 0.14 -18.99
C ILE A 201 -7.96 -0.18 -19.52
N PHE A 202 -6.99 -0.37 -18.65
CA PHE A 202 -5.62 -0.73 -19.05
C PHE A 202 -5.56 -2.16 -19.62
N GLY A 203 -6.34 -3.09 -19.07
CA GLY A 203 -6.49 -4.44 -19.61
C GLY A 203 -7.02 -4.45 -21.05
N LEU A 204 -7.98 -3.57 -21.36
CA LEU A 204 -8.48 -3.36 -22.73
C LEU A 204 -7.43 -2.66 -23.62
N LEU A 205 -6.76 -1.62 -23.11
CA LEU A 205 -5.76 -0.86 -23.84
C LEU A 205 -4.57 -1.70 -24.29
N PHE A 206 -4.08 -2.57 -23.41
CA PHE A 206 -2.95 -3.45 -23.67
C PHE A 206 -3.34 -4.82 -24.25
N GLY A 207 -4.64 -5.05 -24.50
CA GLY A 207 -5.12 -6.28 -25.11
C GLY A 207 -5.13 -7.51 -24.18
N PHE A 208 -5.11 -7.31 -22.86
CA PHE A 208 -5.25 -8.41 -21.89
C PHE A 208 -6.72 -8.82 -21.68
N VAL A 209 -7.66 -7.90 -21.90
CA VAL A 209 -9.09 -8.18 -21.97
C VAL A 209 -9.50 -8.23 -23.43
N THR A 210 -9.33 -9.38 -24.07
CA THR A 210 -9.71 -9.59 -25.47
C THR A 210 -10.73 -10.72 -25.56
N GLY A 211 -11.70 -10.57 -26.45
CA GLY A 211 -12.64 -11.64 -26.80
C GLY A 211 -12.21 -12.49 -27.99
N SER A 212 -10.98 -12.29 -28.53
CA SER A 212 -10.51 -13.01 -29.69
C SER A 212 -9.18 -13.68 -29.40
N ALA A 213 -9.05 -14.96 -29.71
CA ALA A 213 -7.73 -15.59 -29.83
C ALA A 213 -6.98 -14.94 -31.02
N PRO A 214 -5.63 -14.81 -30.97
CA PRO A 214 -4.86 -14.28 -32.08
C PRO A 214 -5.11 -15.12 -33.34
N GLY A 215 -5.76 -14.54 -34.36
CA GLY A 215 -6.04 -15.21 -35.65
C GLY A 215 -7.48 -15.69 -35.85
N GLU A 216 -8.33 -15.69 -34.85
CA GLU A 216 -9.76 -16.03 -34.99
C GLU A 216 -10.57 -14.72 -35.01
N GLY A 217 -11.20 -14.45 -36.17
CA GLY A 217 -12.04 -13.26 -36.37
C GLY A 217 -13.38 -13.27 -35.61
N VAL A 218 -13.60 -14.22 -34.70
CA VAL A 218 -14.83 -14.38 -33.92
C VAL A 218 -14.58 -13.99 -32.47
N MET A 219 -15.37 -13.04 -31.97
CA MET A 219 -15.30 -12.56 -30.59
C MET A 219 -15.86 -13.60 -29.62
N ASP A 220 -15.02 -14.13 -28.73
CA ASP A 220 -15.47 -15.00 -27.63
C ASP A 220 -15.97 -14.13 -26.45
N TRP A 221 -17.27 -13.93 -26.43
CA TRP A 221 -17.94 -13.15 -25.37
C TRP A 221 -17.72 -13.71 -23.96
N LYS A 222 -17.47 -15.01 -23.84
CA LYS A 222 -17.21 -15.63 -22.54
C LYS A 222 -15.85 -15.20 -21.98
N GLN A 223 -14.80 -15.24 -22.77
CA GLN A 223 -13.46 -14.79 -22.35
C GLN A 223 -13.43 -13.28 -22.08
N PHE A 224 -14.09 -12.49 -22.93
CA PHE A 224 -14.22 -11.05 -22.72
C PHE A 224 -14.91 -10.72 -21.40
N SER A 225 -16.10 -11.31 -21.16
CA SER A 225 -16.85 -11.07 -19.93
C SER A 225 -16.09 -11.53 -18.68
N LEU A 226 -15.39 -12.65 -18.76
CA LEU A 226 -14.55 -13.16 -17.68
C LEU A 226 -13.39 -12.18 -17.37
N GLY A 227 -12.70 -11.66 -18.38
CA GLY A 227 -11.66 -10.65 -18.22
C GLY A 227 -12.16 -9.38 -17.55
N CYS A 228 -13.34 -8.89 -17.94
CA CYS A 228 -13.97 -7.73 -17.29
C CYS A 228 -14.28 -7.98 -15.80
N VAL A 229 -14.84 -9.14 -15.49
CA VAL A 229 -15.17 -9.51 -14.11
C VAL A 229 -13.91 -9.65 -13.27
N VAL A 230 -12.87 -10.31 -13.78
CA VAL A 230 -11.59 -10.52 -13.09
C VAL A 230 -10.91 -9.19 -12.81
N ALA A 231 -10.89 -8.25 -13.75
CA ALA A 231 -10.28 -6.94 -13.55
C ALA A 231 -10.98 -6.15 -12.40
N ILE A 232 -12.31 -6.11 -12.42
CA ILE A 232 -13.09 -5.39 -11.41
C ILE A 232 -12.95 -6.07 -10.04
N LEU A 233 -13.08 -7.39 -9.98
CA LEU A 233 -12.95 -8.14 -8.73
C LEU A 233 -11.53 -8.04 -8.17
N GLY A 234 -10.49 -8.07 -9.01
CA GLY A 234 -9.10 -7.89 -8.60
C GLY A 234 -8.88 -6.58 -7.83
N GLY A 235 -9.44 -5.47 -8.34
CA GLY A 235 -9.39 -4.17 -7.66
C GLY A 235 -10.13 -4.17 -6.32
N VAL A 236 -11.37 -4.71 -6.29
CA VAL A 236 -12.18 -4.79 -5.07
C VAL A 236 -11.52 -5.67 -4.01
N VAL A 237 -11.04 -6.85 -4.40
CA VAL A 237 -10.36 -7.79 -3.48
C VAL A 237 -9.09 -7.16 -2.92
N THR A 238 -8.26 -6.53 -3.75
CA THR A 238 -7.01 -5.88 -3.29
C THR A 238 -7.30 -4.84 -2.21
N VAL A 239 -8.24 -3.93 -2.44
CA VAL A 239 -8.56 -2.88 -1.48
C VAL A 239 -9.24 -3.44 -0.23
N SER A 240 -10.06 -4.48 -0.37
CA SER A 240 -10.68 -5.18 0.77
C SER A 240 -9.63 -5.85 1.66
N VAL A 241 -8.62 -6.48 1.05
CA VAL A 241 -7.48 -7.08 1.77
C VAL A 241 -6.69 -6.00 2.52
N VAL A 242 -6.40 -4.85 1.87
CA VAL A 242 -5.77 -3.71 2.54
C VAL A 242 -6.59 -3.28 3.76
N GLY A 243 -7.90 -3.08 3.59
CA GLY A 243 -8.79 -2.69 4.69
C GLY A 243 -8.84 -3.70 5.84
N ALA A 244 -8.75 -5.00 5.54
CA ALA A 244 -8.72 -6.06 6.55
C ALA A 244 -7.37 -6.12 7.32
N ILE A 245 -6.26 -5.87 6.64
CA ILE A 245 -4.91 -5.91 7.25
C ILE A 245 -4.59 -4.61 8.01
N LEU A 246 -5.21 -3.49 7.64
CA LEU A 246 -4.93 -2.17 8.20
C LEU A 246 -4.93 -2.13 9.74
N PRO A 247 -5.95 -2.66 10.47
CA PRO A 247 -5.97 -2.63 11.93
C PRO A 247 -4.81 -3.40 12.58
N PHE A 248 -4.34 -4.47 11.93
CA PHE A 248 -3.19 -5.24 12.42
C PHE A 248 -1.89 -4.43 12.29
N ILE A 249 -1.71 -3.72 11.18
CA ILE A 249 -0.55 -2.85 10.94
C ILE A 249 -0.57 -1.67 11.91
N GLU A 250 -1.73 -1.02 12.09
CA GLU A 250 -1.92 0.09 13.05
C GLU A 250 -1.52 -0.32 14.47
N ASN A 251 -2.01 -1.47 14.92
CA ASN A 251 -1.71 -1.98 16.26
C ASN A 251 -0.23 -2.36 16.42
N PHE A 252 0.35 -3.00 15.42
CA PHE A 252 1.75 -3.45 15.46
C PHE A 252 2.73 -2.27 15.46
N PHE A 253 2.53 -1.28 14.57
CA PHE A 253 3.39 -0.11 14.46
C PHE A 253 2.96 1.04 15.37
N ARG A 254 1.87 0.90 16.11
CA ARG A 254 1.27 1.94 16.98
C ARG A 254 1.01 3.25 16.23
N ILE A 255 0.48 3.13 15.03
CA ILE A 255 0.06 4.24 14.19
C ILE A 255 -1.47 4.31 14.26
N THR A 256 -2.02 5.51 14.44
CA THR A 256 -3.46 5.74 14.42
C THR A 256 -3.82 6.44 13.12
N THR A 257 -4.73 5.89 12.35
CA THR A 257 -5.23 6.50 11.11
C THR A 257 -6.48 7.34 11.35
N ASP A 258 -6.85 8.16 10.36
CA ASP A 258 -8.07 8.96 10.42
C ASP A 258 -9.34 8.07 10.55
N ILE A 259 -9.30 6.85 10.00
CA ILE A 259 -10.39 5.87 10.13
C ILE A 259 -10.56 5.48 11.60
N SER A 260 -9.47 5.15 12.29
CA SER A 260 -9.49 4.78 13.71
C SER A 260 -9.95 5.94 14.60
N TRP A 261 -9.56 7.19 14.30
CA TRP A 261 -10.03 8.36 15.03
C TRP A 261 -11.54 8.55 14.88
N ILE A 262 -12.08 8.41 13.66
CA ILE A 262 -13.52 8.52 13.41
C ILE A 262 -14.29 7.39 14.10
N GLU A 263 -13.76 6.16 14.11
CA GLU A 263 -14.40 5.03 14.82
C GLU A 263 -14.42 5.26 16.34
N LEU A 264 -13.37 5.86 16.92
CA LEU A 264 -13.32 6.21 18.34
C LEU A 264 -14.25 7.38 18.71
N ALA A 265 -14.51 8.28 17.76
CA ALA A 265 -15.42 9.41 17.94
C ALA A 265 -16.91 9.04 17.73
N ASP A 266 -17.23 7.80 17.36
CA ASP A 266 -18.61 7.34 17.17
C ASP A 266 -19.38 7.39 18.52
N LEU A 267 -20.45 8.17 18.57
CA LEU A 267 -21.33 8.31 19.74
C LEU A 267 -21.96 7.00 20.21
N ASN A 268 -22.02 5.99 19.34
CA ASN A 268 -22.48 4.65 19.68
C ASN A 268 -21.39 3.81 20.36
N HIS A 269 -20.14 4.30 20.42
CA HIS A 269 -19.07 3.59 21.11
C HIS A 269 -19.45 3.33 22.58
N PRO A 270 -19.34 2.08 23.10
CA PRO A 270 -19.84 1.71 24.41
C PRO A 270 -19.35 2.61 25.55
N LEU A 271 -18.10 3.07 25.47
CA LEU A 271 -17.51 3.96 26.46
C LEU A 271 -18.13 5.35 26.44
N LEU A 272 -18.32 5.95 25.23
CA LEU A 272 -18.95 7.26 25.10
C LEU A 272 -20.40 7.21 25.55
N ARG A 273 -21.14 6.16 25.20
CA ARG A 273 -22.51 5.94 25.65
C ARG A 273 -22.59 5.80 27.18
N LYS A 274 -21.65 5.08 27.79
CA LYS A 274 -21.57 4.98 29.25
C LYS A 274 -21.30 6.34 29.88
N MET A 275 -20.38 7.13 29.34
CA MET A 275 -20.06 8.47 29.84
C MET A 275 -21.23 9.43 29.71
N THR A 276 -22.06 9.32 28.66
CA THR A 276 -23.27 10.13 28.50
C THR A 276 -24.28 9.89 29.60
N ILE A 277 -24.39 8.66 30.12
CA ILE A 277 -25.33 8.26 31.17
C ILE A 277 -24.77 8.55 32.56
N GLU A 278 -23.52 8.16 32.83
CA GLU A 278 -22.92 8.20 34.17
C GLU A 278 -22.30 9.57 34.49
N ALA A 279 -21.80 10.31 33.49
CA ALA A 279 -21.12 11.58 33.68
C ALA A 279 -21.48 12.60 32.58
N PRO A 280 -22.76 13.02 32.44
CA PRO A 280 -23.21 13.88 31.35
C PRO A 280 -22.49 15.22 31.29
N GLY A 281 -22.17 15.84 32.46
CA GLY A 281 -21.40 17.07 32.51
C GLY A 281 -20.00 16.95 31.92
N THR A 282 -19.31 15.87 32.24
CA THR A 282 -17.98 15.58 31.67
C THR A 282 -18.06 15.32 30.14
N TYR A 283 -19.09 14.62 29.70
CA TYR A 283 -19.34 14.38 28.28
C TYR A 283 -19.54 15.70 27.53
N HIS A 284 -20.44 16.59 28.00
CA HIS A 284 -20.66 17.88 27.35
C HIS A 284 -19.43 18.79 27.36
N HIS A 285 -18.69 18.82 28.48
CA HIS A 285 -17.44 19.57 28.54
C HIS A 285 -16.42 19.04 27.50
N SER A 286 -16.22 17.73 27.42
CA SER A 286 -15.31 17.11 26.46
C SER A 286 -15.71 17.40 25.02
N LEU A 287 -17.02 17.39 24.70
CA LEU A 287 -17.53 17.71 23.36
C LEU A 287 -17.26 19.18 22.99
N ILE A 288 -17.46 20.12 23.91
CA ILE A 288 -17.16 21.56 23.69
C ILE A 288 -15.64 21.73 23.44
N VAL A 289 -14.80 21.10 24.25
CA VAL A 289 -13.34 21.17 24.08
C VAL A 289 -12.92 20.57 22.73
N ALA A 290 -13.50 19.44 22.31
CA ALA A 290 -13.21 18.82 21.02
C ALA A 290 -13.58 19.77 19.86
N ASN A 291 -14.78 20.36 19.87
CA ASN A 291 -15.22 21.29 18.83
C ASN A 291 -14.34 22.54 18.74
N LEU A 292 -13.89 23.09 19.89
CA LEU A 292 -12.96 24.22 19.92
C LEU A 292 -11.58 23.85 19.37
N ALA A 293 -11.09 22.64 19.70
CA ALA A 293 -9.82 22.13 19.22
C ALA A 293 -9.85 21.88 17.70
N GLU A 294 -10.95 21.30 17.19
CA GLU A 294 -11.21 21.12 15.76
C GLU A 294 -11.15 22.44 15.01
N ALA A 295 -11.92 23.45 15.46
CA ALA A 295 -11.94 24.79 14.85
C ALA A 295 -10.55 25.46 14.88
N ALA A 296 -9.80 25.30 15.96
CA ALA A 296 -8.44 25.83 16.06
C ALA A 296 -7.48 25.12 15.09
N ALA A 297 -7.57 23.78 14.97
CA ALA A 297 -6.75 23.00 14.06
C ALA A 297 -7.03 23.37 12.59
N GLU A 298 -8.30 23.53 12.21
CA GLU A 298 -8.69 23.99 10.87
C GLU A 298 -8.10 25.37 10.53
N THR A 299 -8.10 26.28 11.49
CA THR A 299 -7.60 27.66 11.29
C THR A 299 -6.12 27.68 10.91
N ILE A 300 -5.32 26.75 11.43
CA ILE A 300 -3.87 26.64 11.13
C ILE A 300 -3.56 25.60 10.04
N GLY A 301 -4.58 25.02 9.41
CA GLY A 301 -4.41 23.99 8.39
C GLY A 301 -3.82 22.67 8.91
N ALA A 302 -3.98 22.38 10.21
CA ALA A 302 -3.60 21.11 10.80
C ALA A 302 -4.73 20.06 10.62
N ASN A 303 -4.39 18.78 10.87
CA ASN A 303 -5.42 17.74 10.87
C ASN A 303 -6.38 17.98 12.04
N ALA A 304 -7.64 18.21 11.74
CA ALA A 304 -8.69 18.55 12.69
C ALA A 304 -9.48 17.34 13.23
N ILE A 305 -9.17 16.11 12.72
CA ILE A 305 -9.83 14.86 13.13
C ILE A 305 -9.22 14.30 14.40
#